data_e21d55b16c9c05c7ff1a42c1a19c47c5
#
_entry.id   e21d55b16c9c05c7ff1a42c1a19c47c5
#
_cell.length_a   1.000
_cell.length_b   1.000
_cell.length_c   1.000
_cell.angle_alpha   90.00
_cell.angle_beta   90.00
_cell.angle_gamma   90.00
#
_symmetry.space_group_name_H-M   'P 1'
#
loop_
_entity.id
_entity.type
_entity.pdbx_description
1 polymer ?
#
loop_
_entity_poly.entity_id
_entity_poly.type
_entity_poly.pdbx_seq_one_letter_code
_entity_poly.pdbx_strand_id
1 'polypeptide(L)'
;ADWIGAALPDFMAAVEKRRNVHEARDLTERETRRQLDEAMLTAFNESRLLCAQRRGRNSVTAVNAFVAQKVREAARARPDDEFYVGRIIIVRANDRATELFNGDVGVVTYAENGVGCDVFFGDRYVPAALLPAHDTGFALTVHQSQGSQFKSVAVVLSDDPVSALTTRELLYTGITRAKKRAVVFASERVIRKAVATPVRRLGGMAKRLSEAMAFVEQQEG
;
A
#
# COMPACT_ATOMS: atom_id res chain seq x y z
N ALA A 1 -3.16 -18.79 -8.85
CA ALA A 1 -1.80 -18.31 -9.11
C ALA A 1 -1.44 -17.31 -8.02
N ASP A 2 -0.28 -17.49 -7.42
CA ASP A 2 0.22 -16.61 -6.38
C ASP A 2 0.74 -15.28 -7.01
N TRP A 3 -0.21 -14.36 -7.20
CA TRP A 3 0.11 -13.05 -7.75
C TRP A 3 0.88 -12.16 -6.78
N ILE A 4 0.89 -12.46 -5.46
CA ILE A 4 1.66 -11.69 -4.47
C ILE A 4 3.13 -11.92 -4.66
N GLY A 5 3.58 -13.17 -4.87
CA GLY A 5 4.97 -13.46 -5.21
C GLY A 5 5.43 -12.73 -6.47
N ALA A 6 4.53 -12.48 -7.44
CA ALA A 6 4.84 -11.67 -8.61
C ALA A 6 4.82 -10.15 -8.35
N ALA A 7 4.03 -9.68 -7.37
CA ALA A 7 3.86 -8.26 -7.04
C ALA A 7 4.89 -7.75 -6.03
N LEU A 8 5.26 -8.58 -5.04
CA LEU A 8 6.16 -8.25 -3.93
C LEU A 8 7.25 -9.33 -3.72
N PRO A 9 7.99 -9.75 -4.76
CA PRO A 9 8.91 -10.88 -4.65
C PRO A 9 10.03 -10.63 -3.64
N ASP A 10 10.67 -9.47 -3.72
CA ASP A 10 11.82 -9.12 -2.87
C ASP A 10 11.39 -8.96 -1.41
N PHE A 11 10.19 -8.42 -1.18
CA PHE A 11 9.62 -8.28 0.16
C PHE A 11 9.31 -9.64 0.79
N MET A 12 8.64 -10.54 0.07
CA MET A 12 8.34 -11.88 0.56
C MET A 12 9.61 -12.67 0.88
N ALA A 13 10.62 -12.60 0.02
CA ALA A 13 11.92 -13.22 0.26
C ALA A 13 12.63 -12.64 1.51
N ALA A 14 12.54 -11.33 1.74
CA ALA A 14 13.10 -10.68 2.91
C ALA A 14 12.41 -11.10 4.21
N VAL A 15 11.07 -11.26 4.20
CA VAL A 15 10.31 -11.78 5.34
C VAL A 15 10.73 -13.21 5.69
N GLU A 16 10.84 -14.08 4.69
CA GLU A 16 11.27 -15.47 4.89
C GLU A 16 12.71 -15.53 5.41
N LYS A 17 13.62 -14.73 4.86
CA LYS A 17 15.00 -14.64 5.33
C LYS A 17 15.07 -14.19 6.79
N ARG A 18 14.29 -13.15 7.15
CA ARG A 18 14.25 -12.62 8.52
C ARG A 18 13.74 -13.68 9.51
N ARG A 19 12.69 -14.42 9.15
CA ARG A 19 12.17 -15.54 9.93
C ARG A 19 13.22 -16.65 10.11
N ASN A 20 13.84 -17.10 9.01
CA ASN A 20 14.82 -18.21 9.04
C ASN A 20 16.00 -17.90 9.96
N VAL A 21 16.52 -16.68 9.92
CA VAL A 21 17.61 -16.24 10.80
C VAL A 21 17.16 -16.23 12.27
N HIS A 22 15.92 -15.83 12.55
CA HIS A 22 15.39 -15.89 13.91
C HIS A 22 15.22 -17.33 14.41
N GLU A 23 14.63 -18.22 13.59
CA GLU A 23 14.44 -19.64 13.93
C GLU A 23 15.76 -20.37 14.16
N ALA A 24 16.81 -20.02 13.40
CA ALA A 24 18.15 -20.57 13.57
C ALA A 24 18.87 -20.07 14.84
N ARG A 25 18.28 -19.10 15.56
CA ARG A 25 18.91 -18.40 16.70
C ARG A 25 20.25 -17.76 16.37
N ASP A 26 20.47 -17.42 15.12
CA ASP A 26 21.71 -16.88 14.57
C ASP A 26 21.79 -15.33 14.70
N LEU A 27 21.01 -14.76 15.59
CA LEU A 27 20.96 -13.32 15.84
C LEU A 27 21.95 -12.92 16.94
N THR A 28 23.22 -13.17 16.71
CA THR A 28 24.28 -12.80 17.65
C THR A 28 24.67 -11.32 17.57
N GLU A 29 24.31 -10.63 16.47
CA GLU A 29 24.71 -9.23 16.27
C GLU A 29 23.50 -8.33 15.98
N ARG A 30 23.40 -7.23 16.75
CA ARG A 30 22.38 -6.17 16.58
C ARG A 30 22.40 -5.57 15.16
N GLU A 31 23.56 -5.48 14.57
CA GLU A 31 23.76 -4.96 13.20
C GLU A 31 23.14 -5.88 12.15
N THR A 32 23.35 -7.19 12.23
CA THR A 32 22.75 -8.17 11.31
C THR A 32 21.20 -8.11 11.37
N ARG A 33 20.64 -7.98 12.58
CA ARG A 33 19.20 -7.80 12.77
C ARG A 33 18.70 -6.55 12.03
N ARG A 34 19.36 -5.40 12.26
CA ARG A 34 18.99 -4.13 11.62
C ARG A 34 19.05 -4.21 10.11
N GLN A 35 20.09 -4.81 9.53
CA GLN A 35 20.22 -4.99 8.09
C GLN A 35 19.07 -5.82 7.49
N LEU A 36 18.62 -6.86 8.18
CA LEU A 36 17.48 -7.68 7.74
C LEU A 36 16.16 -6.90 7.79
N ASP A 37 15.92 -6.15 8.86
CA ASP A 37 14.73 -5.34 9.05
C ASP A 37 14.70 -4.17 8.03
N GLU A 38 15.84 -3.54 7.78
CA GLU A 38 16.02 -2.51 6.77
C GLU A 38 15.80 -3.06 5.34
N ALA A 39 16.27 -4.27 5.06
CA ALA A 39 16.03 -4.94 3.80
C ALA A 39 14.53 -5.22 3.56
N MET A 40 13.78 -5.65 4.59
CA MET A 40 12.33 -5.82 4.48
C MET A 40 11.61 -4.50 4.16
N LEU A 41 11.91 -3.44 4.93
CA LEU A 41 11.28 -2.14 4.75
C LEU A 41 11.63 -1.52 3.38
N THR A 42 12.88 -1.63 2.95
CA THR A 42 13.35 -1.16 1.64
C THR A 42 12.66 -1.91 0.51
N ALA A 43 12.63 -3.25 0.54
CA ALA A 43 11.96 -4.05 -0.47
C ALA A 43 10.46 -3.71 -0.58
N PHE A 44 9.80 -3.46 0.55
CA PHE A 44 8.43 -2.98 0.57
C PHE A 44 8.29 -1.58 -0.05
N ASN A 45 9.17 -0.63 0.31
CA ASN A 45 9.12 0.74 -0.18
C ASN A 45 9.45 0.86 -1.67
N GLU A 46 10.23 -0.05 -2.23
CA GLU A 46 10.50 -0.12 -3.67
C GLU A 46 9.31 -0.64 -4.48
N SER A 47 8.40 -1.40 -3.87
CA SER A 47 7.25 -2.01 -4.52
C SER A 47 5.94 -1.54 -3.88
N ARG A 48 4.89 -1.28 -4.67
CA ARG A 48 3.62 -0.80 -4.13
C ARG A 48 2.42 -1.46 -4.81
N LEU A 49 1.45 -1.86 -4.00
CA LEU A 49 0.15 -2.33 -4.46
C LEU A 49 -0.81 -1.14 -4.51
N LEU A 50 -1.40 -0.89 -5.66
CA LEU A 50 -2.34 0.21 -5.88
C LEU A 50 -3.70 -0.33 -6.30
N CYS A 51 -4.75 0.06 -5.58
CA CYS A 51 -6.12 -0.33 -5.86
C CYS A 51 -6.94 0.84 -6.39
N ALA A 52 -7.94 0.57 -7.22
CA ALA A 52 -8.85 1.58 -7.70
C ALA A 52 -9.75 2.15 -6.59
N GLN A 53 -10.10 1.33 -5.59
CA GLN A 53 -11.10 1.65 -4.57
C GLN A 53 -10.70 1.19 -3.17
N ARG A 54 -11.30 1.80 -2.12
CA ARG A 54 -11.00 1.46 -0.72
C ARG A 54 -11.74 0.23 -0.23
N ARG A 55 -12.99 0.03 -0.63
CA ARG A 55 -13.90 -1.04 -0.14
C ARG A 55 -14.46 -1.83 -1.31
N GLY A 56 -14.94 -3.05 -1.03
CA GLY A 56 -15.50 -3.96 -2.01
C GLY A 56 -14.46 -4.97 -2.54
N ARG A 57 -14.83 -5.64 -3.62
CA ARG A 57 -13.98 -6.66 -4.24
C ARG A 57 -12.74 -6.02 -4.89
N ASN A 58 -11.57 -6.64 -4.76
CA ASN A 58 -10.29 -6.12 -5.28
C ASN A 58 -9.98 -4.68 -4.80
N SER A 59 -10.36 -4.38 -3.59
CA SER A 59 -10.15 -3.07 -2.94
C SER A 59 -8.93 -3.08 -2.04
N VAL A 60 -8.53 -1.91 -1.54
CA VAL A 60 -7.47 -1.78 -0.52
C VAL A 60 -7.73 -2.70 0.67
N THR A 61 -8.96 -2.73 1.20
CA THR A 61 -9.30 -3.59 2.34
C THR A 61 -9.14 -5.08 2.02
N ALA A 62 -9.67 -5.52 0.87
CA ALA A 62 -9.59 -6.92 0.45
C ALA A 62 -8.16 -7.35 0.14
N VAL A 63 -7.39 -6.49 -0.56
CA VAL A 63 -5.99 -6.75 -0.90
C VAL A 63 -5.12 -6.76 0.36
N ASN A 64 -5.30 -5.82 1.30
CA ASN A 64 -4.59 -5.83 2.58
C ASN A 64 -4.85 -7.12 3.37
N ALA A 65 -6.10 -7.56 3.47
CA ALA A 65 -6.45 -8.80 4.17
C ALA A 65 -5.77 -10.02 3.52
N PHE A 66 -5.82 -10.10 2.19
CA PHE A 66 -5.21 -11.21 1.44
C PHE A 66 -3.68 -11.22 1.55
N VAL A 67 -3.02 -10.06 1.38
CA VAL A 67 -1.56 -9.95 1.54
C VAL A 67 -1.15 -10.23 2.98
N ALA A 68 -1.89 -9.71 3.96
CA ALA A 68 -1.67 -9.98 5.38
C ALA A 68 -1.67 -11.48 5.68
N GLN A 69 -2.63 -12.23 5.11
CA GLN A 69 -2.67 -13.68 5.25
C GLN A 69 -1.40 -14.34 4.68
N LYS A 70 -0.99 -13.96 3.46
CA LYS A 70 0.21 -14.53 2.81
C LYS A 70 1.51 -14.21 3.54
N VAL A 71 1.66 -12.98 4.03
CA VAL A 71 2.82 -12.58 4.83
C VAL A 71 2.82 -13.33 6.17
N ARG A 72 1.66 -13.51 6.81
CA ARG A 72 1.53 -14.30 8.04
C ARG A 72 1.92 -15.76 7.81
N GLU A 73 1.50 -16.38 6.69
CA GLU A 73 1.91 -17.72 6.28
C GLU A 73 3.44 -17.82 6.10
N ALA A 74 4.04 -16.85 5.39
CA ALA A 74 5.49 -16.77 5.19
C ALA A 74 6.27 -16.59 6.49
N ALA A 75 5.74 -15.80 7.42
CA ALA A 75 6.29 -15.59 8.76
C ALA A 75 6.06 -16.78 9.70
N ARG A 76 5.25 -17.79 9.34
CA ARG A 76 4.78 -18.89 10.20
C ARG A 76 4.12 -18.40 11.51
N ALA A 77 3.48 -17.24 11.45
CA ALA A 77 2.76 -16.67 12.58
C ALA A 77 1.37 -17.32 12.75
N ARG A 78 0.80 -17.24 13.96
CA ARG A 78 -0.54 -17.76 14.23
C ARG A 78 -1.62 -16.91 13.53
N PRO A 79 -2.77 -17.47 13.21
CA PRO A 79 -3.85 -16.73 12.55
C PRO A 79 -4.34 -15.50 13.33
N ASP A 80 -4.31 -15.57 14.66
CA ASP A 80 -4.78 -14.57 15.61
C ASP A 80 -3.69 -13.59 16.09
N ASP A 81 -2.42 -13.81 15.72
CA ASP A 81 -1.37 -12.85 16.03
C ASP A 81 -1.65 -11.51 15.35
N GLU A 82 -1.87 -10.47 16.13
CA GLU A 82 -2.05 -9.13 15.60
C GLU A 82 -0.76 -8.61 14.97
N PHE A 83 0.35 -8.75 15.69
CA PHE A 83 1.68 -8.38 15.21
C PHE A 83 2.46 -9.62 14.80
N TYR A 84 2.88 -9.65 13.53
CA TYR A 84 3.66 -10.73 12.95
C TYR A 84 4.72 -10.15 12.02
N VAL A 85 5.85 -10.79 11.90
CA VAL A 85 6.99 -10.33 11.09
C VAL A 85 6.57 -10.08 9.64
N GLY A 86 6.96 -8.92 9.13
CA GLY A 86 6.59 -8.47 7.80
C GLY A 86 5.21 -7.78 7.71
N ARG A 87 4.41 -7.68 8.81
CA ARG A 87 3.24 -6.82 8.77
C ARG A 87 3.67 -5.36 8.57
N ILE A 88 3.09 -4.71 7.57
CA ILE A 88 3.33 -3.29 7.31
C ILE A 88 2.33 -2.46 8.10
N ILE A 89 2.86 -1.52 8.85
CA ILE A 89 2.10 -0.55 9.66
C ILE A 89 2.12 0.81 8.97
N ILE A 90 0.97 1.47 8.89
CA ILE A 90 0.87 2.90 8.56
C ILE A 90 0.26 3.63 9.74
N VAL A 91 0.99 4.59 10.29
CA VAL A 91 0.55 5.44 11.39
C VAL A 91 -0.60 6.35 10.92
N ARG A 92 -1.63 6.52 11.76
CA ARG A 92 -2.83 7.31 11.46
C ARG A 92 -2.99 8.57 12.29
N ALA A 93 -2.19 8.71 13.33
CA ALA A 93 -2.22 9.89 14.19
C ALA A 93 -0.80 10.25 14.62
N ASN A 94 -0.52 11.54 14.73
CA ASN A 94 0.74 12.00 15.30
C ASN A 94 0.81 11.62 16.78
N ASP A 95 1.94 11.11 17.21
CA ASP A 95 2.21 10.81 18.60
C ASP A 95 3.59 11.33 19.01
N ARG A 96 3.60 12.20 20.04
CA ARG A 96 4.84 12.84 20.51
C ARG A 96 5.70 11.90 21.36
N ALA A 97 5.08 10.91 22.02
CA ALA A 97 5.80 10.00 22.89
C ALA A 97 6.69 9.04 22.09
N THR A 98 6.21 8.58 20.96
CA THR A 98 6.94 7.70 20.02
C THR A 98 7.62 8.48 18.90
N GLU A 99 7.39 9.79 18.80
CA GLU A 99 7.82 10.65 17.69
C GLU A 99 7.40 10.14 16.31
N LEU A 100 6.21 9.50 16.24
CA LEU A 100 5.62 9.01 15.00
C LEU A 100 4.60 10.01 14.46
N PHE A 101 4.57 10.13 13.13
CA PHE A 101 3.68 11.04 12.43
C PHE A 101 2.69 10.28 11.55
N ASN A 102 1.55 10.91 11.30
CA ASN A 102 0.56 10.36 10.38
C ASN A 102 1.16 10.15 8.99
N GLY A 103 1.13 8.90 8.51
CA GLY A 103 1.71 8.48 7.25
C GLY A 103 3.05 7.76 7.38
N ASP A 104 3.67 7.73 8.55
CA ASP A 104 4.88 6.93 8.77
C ASP A 104 4.61 5.46 8.52
N VAL A 105 5.57 4.82 7.87
CA VAL A 105 5.49 3.42 7.46
C VAL A 105 6.58 2.62 8.16
N GLY A 106 6.17 1.57 8.86
CA GLY A 106 7.09 0.64 9.51
C GLY A 106 6.80 -0.81 9.18
N VAL A 107 7.76 -1.68 9.43
CA VAL A 107 7.63 -3.14 9.29
C VAL A 107 7.76 -3.80 10.65
N VAL A 108 6.82 -4.69 10.96
CA VAL A 108 6.88 -5.50 12.18
C VAL A 108 8.01 -6.51 12.10
N THR A 109 8.78 -6.60 13.18
CA THR A 109 9.89 -7.53 13.35
C THR A 109 9.90 -8.14 14.75
N TYR A 110 10.77 -9.13 15.01
CA TYR A 110 10.93 -9.69 16.36
C TYR A 110 11.56 -8.67 17.30
N ALA A 111 11.10 -8.58 18.55
CA ALA A 111 11.70 -7.74 19.57
C ALA A 111 13.15 -8.20 19.91
N GLU A 112 13.99 -7.26 20.32
CA GLU A 112 15.41 -7.53 20.64
C GLU A 112 15.57 -8.51 21.81
N ASN A 113 14.69 -8.41 22.77
CA ASN A 113 14.64 -9.31 23.94
C ASN A 113 14.06 -10.69 23.64
N GLY A 114 13.66 -10.97 22.39
CA GLY A 114 13.04 -12.22 21.96
C GLY A 114 11.58 -12.39 22.41
N VAL A 115 10.97 -11.40 23.06
CA VAL A 115 9.59 -11.46 23.53
C VAL A 115 8.73 -10.41 22.84
N GLY A 116 7.76 -10.87 22.03
CA GLY A 116 6.87 -9.99 21.29
C GLY A 116 7.48 -9.44 20.00
N CYS A 117 6.96 -8.30 19.56
CA CYS A 117 7.33 -7.65 18.33
C CYS A 117 7.67 -6.16 18.55
N ASP A 118 8.63 -5.69 17.78
CA ASP A 118 8.90 -4.27 17.54
C ASP A 118 8.43 -3.89 16.14
N VAL A 119 8.31 -2.60 15.87
CA VAL A 119 8.12 -2.05 14.54
C VAL A 119 9.30 -1.20 14.16
N PHE A 120 9.93 -1.53 13.04
CA PHE A 120 11.07 -0.79 12.50
C PHE A 120 10.59 0.26 11.51
N PHE A 121 10.90 1.53 11.76
CA PHE A 121 10.53 2.68 10.92
C PHE A 121 11.69 3.22 10.07
N GLY A 122 12.80 2.47 9.97
CA GLY A 122 13.96 2.84 9.19
C GLY A 122 15.10 3.42 10.04
N ASP A 123 14.82 4.35 10.93
CA ASP A 123 15.80 4.97 11.84
C ASP A 123 15.69 4.42 13.27
N ARG A 124 14.52 3.92 13.67
CA ARG A 124 14.21 3.52 15.05
C ARG A 124 13.32 2.28 15.12
N TYR A 125 13.33 1.66 16.31
CA TYR A 125 12.41 0.60 16.70
C TYR A 125 11.43 1.15 17.73
N VAL A 126 10.15 0.83 17.56
CA VAL A 126 9.08 1.14 18.51
C VAL A 126 8.40 -0.16 18.91
N PRO A 127 8.30 -0.50 20.22
CA PRO A 127 7.55 -1.67 20.65
C PRO A 127 6.12 -1.64 20.11
N ALA A 128 5.66 -2.76 19.57
CA ALA A 128 4.33 -2.83 18.94
C ALA A 128 3.19 -2.42 19.90
N ALA A 129 3.37 -2.66 21.20
CA ALA A 129 2.41 -2.27 22.24
C ALA A 129 2.31 -0.74 22.46
N LEU A 130 3.29 0.04 22.01
CA LEU A 130 3.32 1.49 22.14
C LEU A 130 2.91 2.24 20.88
N LEU A 131 2.48 1.52 19.83
CA LEU A 131 2.07 2.16 18.59
C LEU A 131 0.82 3.02 18.79
N PRO A 132 0.79 4.24 18.22
CA PRO A 132 -0.43 5.03 18.14
C PRO A 132 -1.45 4.37 17.18
N ALA A 133 -2.57 5.05 16.94
CA ALA A 133 -3.56 4.58 15.96
C ALA A 133 -2.90 4.28 14.62
N HIS A 134 -3.09 3.08 14.11
CA HIS A 134 -2.44 2.58 12.90
C HIS A 134 -3.34 1.62 12.10
N ASP A 135 -2.97 1.41 10.84
CA ASP A 135 -3.60 0.44 9.94
C ASP A 135 -2.55 -0.49 9.33
N THR A 136 -3.00 -1.62 8.79
CA THR A 136 -2.19 -2.45 7.90
C THR A 136 -2.08 -1.80 6.53
N GLY A 137 -0.86 -1.62 6.00
CA GLY A 137 -0.55 -0.76 4.88
C GLY A 137 0.11 -1.41 3.67
N PHE A 138 -0.26 -2.66 3.29
CA PHE A 138 0.31 -3.29 2.09
C PHE A 138 -0.16 -2.62 0.80
N ALA A 139 -1.42 -2.19 0.74
CA ALA A 139 -2.00 -1.55 -0.43
C ALA A 139 -2.53 -0.15 -0.13
N LEU A 140 -2.49 0.71 -1.14
CA LEU A 140 -3.03 2.06 -1.15
C LEU A 140 -4.01 2.24 -2.31
N THR A 141 -4.83 3.30 -2.28
CA THR A 141 -5.53 3.70 -3.49
C THR A 141 -4.57 4.41 -4.44
N VAL A 142 -4.86 4.34 -5.76
CA VAL A 142 -4.12 5.12 -6.77
C VAL A 142 -4.09 6.62 -6.41
N HIS A 143 -5.17 7.16 -5.86
CA HIS A 143 -5.24 8.55 -5.43
C HIS A 143 -4.27 8.86 -4.27
N GLN A 144 -4.19 7.97 -3.27
CA GLN A 144 -3.25 8.15 -2.15
C GLN A 144 -1.78 8.07 -2.56
N SER A 145 -1.47 7.45 -3.70
CA SER A 145 -0.12 7.35 -4.25
C SER A 145 0.29 8.58 -5.09
N GLN A 146 -0.60 9.56 -5.27
CA GLN A 146 -0.27 10.77 -6.02
C GLN A 146 0.90 11.50 -5.38
N GLY A 147 1.83 11.98 -6.21
CA GLY A 147 3.08 12.59 -5.74
C GLY A 147 4.21 11.60 -5.45
N SER A 148 3.92 10.30 -5.32
CA SER A 148 4.94 9.28 -5.05
C SER A 148 5.27 8.47 -6.31
N GLN A 149 6.49 7.92 -6.37
CA GLN A 149 6.94 6.98 -7.40
C GLN A 149 7.67 5.80 -6.76
N PHE A 150 7.49 4.61 -7.33
CA PHE A 150 8.05 3.36 -6.83
C PHE A 150 8.86 2.67 -7.93
N LYS A 151 9.80 1.81 -7.56
CA LYS A 151 10.56 1.01 -8.53
C LYS A 151 9.61 0.08 -9.29
N SER A 152 8.71 -0.58 -8.58
CA SER A 152 7.71 -1.49 -9.12
C SER A 152 6.31 -1.17 -8.59
N VAL A 153 5.30 -1.29 -9.43
CA VAL A 153 3.89 -1.08 -9.05
C VAL A 153 3.03 -2.23 -9.54
N ALA A 154 2.15 -2.70 -8.68
CA ALA A 154 1.08 -3.61 -9.05
C ALA A 154 -0.26 -2.89 -8.93
N VAL A 155 -0.94 -2.68 -10.05
CA VAL A 155 -2.27 -2.03 -10.09
C VAL A 155 -3.34 -3.11 -10.08
N VAL A 156 -4.19 -3.10 -9.05
CA VAL A 156 -5.30 -4.05 -8.90
C VAL A 156 -6.60 -3.33 -9.26
N LEU A 157 -7.25 -3.75 -10.34
CA LEU A 157 -8.52 -3.21 -10.78
C LEU A 157 -9.69 -4.09 -10.26
N SER A 158 -10.81 -3.44 -10.01
CA SER A 158 -12.02 -4.16 -9.59
C SER A 158 -12.77 -4.74 -10.79
N ASP A 159 -13.19 -5.99 -10.66
CA ASP A 159 -14.12 -6.62 -11.60
C ASP A 159 -15.58 -6.17 -11.43
N ASP A 160 -15.82 -5.24 -10.50
CA ASP A 160 -17.16 -4.70 -10.26
C ASP A 160 -17.63 -3.92 -11.49
N PRO A 161 -18.69 -4.37 -12.19
CA PRO A 161 -19.19 -3.72 -13.38
C PRO A 161 -19.77 -2.33 -13.10
N VAL A 162 -20.13 -2.05 -11.85
CA VAL A 162 -20.72 -0.77 -11.40
C VAL A 162 -19.64 0.24 -10.98
N SER A 163 -18.39 -0.20 -10.84
CA SER A 163 -17.31 0.71 -10.42
C SER A 163 -17.06 1.80 -11.47
N ALA A 164 -17.53 3.01 -11.17
CA ALA A 164 -17.25 4.23 -11.93
C ALA A 164 -15.77 4.65 -11.87
N LEU A 165 -14.97 4.01 -10.99
CA LEU A 165 -13.57 4.35 -10.74
C LEU A 165 -12.60 3.67 -11.72
N THR A 166 -13.04 2.65 -12.46
CA THR A 166 -12.21 1.94 -13.43
C THR A 166 -12.15 2.71 -14.74
N THR A 167 -11.34 3.77 -14.78
CA THR A 167 -11.19 4.68 -15.92
C THR A 167 -9.78 4.65 -16.49
N ARG A 168 -9.64 5.16 -17.72
CA ARG A 168 -8.35 5.27 -18.41
C ARG A 168 -7.36 6.11 -17.63
N GLU A 169 -7.80 7.22 -17.05
CA GLU A 169 -6.97 8.14 -16.28
C GLU A 169 -6.50 7.53 -14.96
N LEU A 170 -7.35 6.74 -14.30
CA LEU A 170 -6.95 6.01 -13.09
C LEU A 170 -5.90 4.95 -13.42
N LEU A 171 -6.12 4.15 -14.47
CA LEU A 171 -5.17 3.14 -14.93
C LEU A 171 -3.83 3.78 -15.31
N TYR A 172 -3.86 4.86 -16.10
CA TYR A 172 -2.67 5.63 -16.48
C TYR A 172 -1.94 6.16 -15.25
N THR A 173 -2.66 6.80 -14.31
CA THR A 173 -2.08 7.33 -13.07
C THR A 173 -1.41 6.23 -12.27
N GLY A 174 -2.04 5.06 -12.13
CA GLY A 174 -1.46 3.92 -11.42
C GLY A 174 -0.19 3.39 -12.07
N ILE A 175 -0.20 3.17 -13.38
CA ILE A 175 0.96 2.65 -14.13
C ILE A 175 2.13 3.63 -14.08
N THR A 176 1.88 4.94 -14.22
CA THR A 176 2.92 5.96 -14.21
C THR A 176 3.55 6.21 -12.84
N ARG A 177 3.06 5.57 -11.76
CA ARG A 177 3.77 5.52 -10.46
C ARG A 177 5.00 4.61 -10.49
N ALA A 178 5.12 3.72 -11.49
CA ALA A 178 6.26 2.83 -11.64
C ALA A 178 7.43 3.51 -12.37
N LYS A 179 8.64 3.41 -11.79
CA LYS A 179 9.89 3.83 -12.44
C LYS A 179 10.45 2.76 -13.38
N LYS A 180 10.28 1.46 -13.05
CA LYS A 180 10.87 0.34 -13.79
C LYS A 180 9.85 -0.68 -14.26
N ARG A 181 8.90 -1.09 -13.41
CA ARG A 181 7.98 -2.18 -13.69
C ARG A 181 6.57 -1.85 -13.22
N ALA A 182 5.60 -2.00 -14.11
CA ALA A 182 4.19 -1.98 -13.77
C ALA A 182 3.54 -3.31 -14.16
N VAL A 183 2.73 -3.87 -13.24
CA VAL A 183 1.91 -5.07 -13.49
C VAL A 183 0.46 -4.70 -13.20
N VAL A 184 -0.46 -5.12 -14.06
CA VAL A 184 -1.89 -4.89 -13.88
C VAL A 184 -2.58 -6.21 -13.60
N PHE A 185 -3.23 -6.32 -12.44
CA PHE A 185 -4.05 -7.47 -12.06
C PHE A 185 -5.53 -7.15 -12.31
N ALA A 186 -6.03 -7.64 -13.42
CA ALA A 186 -7.42 -7.53 -13.84
C ALA A 186 -7.73 -8.55 -14.92
N SER A 187 -9.00 -8.85 -15.14
CA SER A 187 -9.42 -9.57 -16.34
C SER A 187 -9.24 -8.68 -17.58
N GLU A 188 -9.03 -9.30 -18.73
CA GLU A 188 -8.89 -8.58 -20.01
C GLU A 188 -10.11 -7.65 -20.27
N ARG A 189 -11.31 -8.12 -19.96
CA ARG A 189 -12.55 -7.33 -20.03
C ARG A 189 -12.45 -6.03 -19.24
N VAL A 190 -11.93 -6.09 -18.01
CA VAL A 190 -11.78 -4.92 -17.13
C VAL A 190 -10.73 -3.95 -17.67
N ILE A 191 -9.61 -4.46 -18.19
CA ILE A 191 -8.58 -3.62 -18.82
C ILE A 191 -9.15 -2.90 -20.05
N ARG A 192 -9.84 -3.63 -20.94
CA ARG A 192 -10.50 -3.03 -22.12
C ARG A 192 -11.52 -1.97 -21.74
N LYS A 193 -12.34 -2.24 -20.70
CA LYS A 193 -13.29 -1.26 -20.16
C LYS A 193 -12.57 -0.03 -19.64
N ALA A 194 -11.52 -0.19 -18.83
CA ALA A 194 -10.75 0.92 -18.28
C ALA A 194 -10.22 1.82 -19.39
N VAL A 195 -9.58 1.24 -20.41
CA VAL A 195 -9.02 2.00 -21.56
C VAL A 195 -10.10 2.75 -22.34
N ALA A 196 -11.28 2.15 -22.51
CA ALA A 196 -12.40 2.74 -23.25
C ALA A 196 -13.19 3.79 -22.46
N THR A 197 -13.04 3.85 -21.12
CA THR A 197 -13.86 4.71 -20.25
C THR A 197 -13.05 5.94 -19.82
N PRO A 198 -13.29 7.13 -20.41
CA PRO A 198 -12.69 8.37 -19.92
C PRO A 198 -13.36 8.85 -18.63
N VAL A 199 -12.62 9.58 -17.80
CA VAL A 199 -13.20 10.27 -16.61
C VAL A 199 -14.21 11.32 -17.10
N ARG A 200 -15.44 11.19 -16.67
CA ARG A 200 -16.42 12.28 -16.78
C ARG A 200 -16.19 13.24 -15.63
N ARG A 201 -15.44 14.30 -15.86
CA ARG A 201 -15.35 15.42 -14.91
C ARG A 201 -16.68 16.18 -14.97
N LEU A 202 -17.53 16.00 -13.99
CA LEU A 202 -18.68 16.88 -13.76
C LEU A 202 -18.14 18.19 -13.14
N GLY A 203 -17.34 18.91 -13.91
CA GLY A 203 -16.83 20.23 -13.54
C GLY A 203 -17.96 21.22 -13.68
N GLY A 204 -18.55 21.68 -12.57
CA GLY A 204 -19.54 22.76 -12.56
C GLY A 204 -19.01 24.11 -13.09
N MET A 205 -17.70 24.17 -13.44
CA MET A 205 -17.07 25.41 -13.95
C MET A 205 -17.61 25.81 -15.33
N ALA A 206 -17.77 24.85 -16.25
CA ALA A 206 -18.34 25.13 -17.56
C ALA A 206 -19.80 25.65 -17.45
N LYS A 207 -20.60 25.03 -16.57
CA LYS A 207 -21.96 25.47 -16.28
C LYS A 207 -21.98 26.86 -15.63
N ARG A 208 -21.14 27.09 -14.62
CA ARG A 208 -21.02 28.41 -13.96
C ARG A 208 -20.52 29.50 -14.91
N LEU A 209 -19.58 29.15 -15.81
CA LEU A 209 -19.12 30.10 -16.84
C LEU A 209 -20.23 30.48 -17.81
N SER A 210 -21.00 29.48 -18.30
CA SER A 210 -22.15 29.72 -19.16
C SER A 210 -23.24 30.56 -18.48
N GLU A 211 -23.53 30.27 -17.20
CA GLU A 211 -24.47 31.04 -16.40
C GLU A 211 -23.99 32.49 -16.15
N ALA A 212 -22.71 32.67 -15.88
CA ALA A 212 -22.11 34.00 -15.72
C ALA A 212 -22.07 34.81 -17.02
N MET A 213 -21.76 34.18 -18.15
CA MET A 213 -21.78 34.83 -19.48
C MET A 213 -23.22 35.25 -19.87
N ALA A 214 -24.22 34.38 -19.64
CA ALA A 214 -25.62 34.69 -19.89
C ALA A 214 -26.11 35.84 -19.01
N PHE A 215 -25.61 35.94 -17.77
CA PHE A 215 -25.98 37.06 -16.86
C PHE A 215 -25.35 38.38 -17.33
N VAL A 216 -24.12 38.39 -17.85
CA VAL A 216 -23.49 39.60 -18.40
C VAL A 216 -24.20 40.08 -19.66
N GLU A 217 -24.56 39.17 -20.58
CA GLU A 217 -25.29 39.50 -21.81
C GLU A 217 -26.68 40.09 -21.52
N GLN A 218 -27.32 39.72 -20.41
CA GLN A 218 -28.63 40.29 -20.00
C GLN A 218 -28.53 41.69 -19.36
N GLN A 219 -27.36 42.15 -18.96
CA GLN A 219 -27.15 43.49 -18.41
C GLN A 219 -26.70 44.52 -19.42
N GLU A 220 -26.23 44.05 -20.61
CA GLU A 220 -25.77 44.93 -21.67
C GLU A 220 -26.82 45.21 -22.77
N GLY A 221 -28.02 44.64 -22.69
CA GLY A 221 -29.17 44.83 -23.58
C GLY A 221 -30.31 45.55 -22.91
#